data_3b2e6b155d8df60a503a7577f71563ef
#
_entry.id   3b2e6b155d8df60a503a7577f71563ef
#
_cell.length_a   1.000
_cell.length_b   1.000
_cell.length_c   1.000
_cell.angle_alpha   90.00
_cell.angle_beta   90.00
_cell.angle_gamma   90.00
#
_symmetry.space_group_name_H-M   'P 1'
#
loop_
_entity.id
_entity.type
_entity.pdbx_description
1 polymer ?
#
loop_
_entity_poly.entity_id
_entity_poly.type
_entity_poly.pdbx_seq_one_letter_code
_entity_poly.pdbx_strand_id
1 'polypeptide(L)'
;MTLLDRARQLEDQDPVKTRRDQFHIPQRKDGGDMVYFCGNSLGLMPKAVFGDVQAELEDWRDLAVDGHHHARRPWYPYHESFRESGARLVGARPGEVVFMNTLTANLHFLMASFYRPKGRKTRILSDAPTFPSDIYALQAQIRWHNGDVNRDMLVLEPKEGRHCLETQDIVASIEEHHSELAMVMLA
;
A
#
# COMPACT_ATOMS: atom_id res chain seq x y z
N MET A 1 -10.98 16.66 -34.11
CA MET A 1 -10.57 15.46 -33.34
C MET A 1 -11.31 15.50 -32.02
N THR A 2 -12.16 14.52 -31.75
CA THR A 2 -12.88 14.41 -30.49
C THR A 2 -11.94 13.93 -29.36
N LEU A 3 -12.36 14.08 -28.09
CA LEU A 3 -11.61 13.53 -26.95
C LEU A 3 -11.44 12.01 -27.06
N LEU A 4 -12.45 11.32 -27.60
CA LEU A 4 -12.40 9.87 -27.81
C LEU A 4 -11.37 9.50 -28.88
N ASP A 5 -11.30 10.25 -29.99
CA ASP A 5 -10.30 10.02 -31.04
C ASP A 5 -8.88 10.23 -30.48
N ARG A 6 -8.71 11.24 -29.62
CA ARG A 6 -7.43 11.49 -28.95
C ARG A 6 -7.04 10.38 -27.99
N ALA A 7 -8.00 9.87 -27.20
CA ALA A 7 -7.76 8.76 -26.29
C ALA A 7 -7.35 7.49 -27.05
N ARG A 8 -8.04 7.14 -28.12
CA ARG A 8 -7.69 6.01 -29.00
C ARG A 8 -6.30 6.14 -29.60
N GLN A 9 -5.97 7.34 -30.10
CA GLN A 9 -4.65 7.60 -30.66
C GLN A 9 -3.53 7.41 -29.60
N LEU A 10 -3.76 7.84 -28.36
CA LEU A 10 -2.80 7.65 -27.26
C LEU A 10 -2.67 6.16 -26.88
N GLU A 11 -3.78 5.43 -26.83
CA GLU A 11 -3.79 4.00 -26.56
C GLU A 11 -3.02 3.20 -27.64
N ASP A 12 -3.22 3.55 -28.91
CA ASP A 12 -2.53 2.91 -30.05
C ASP A 12 -1.00 3.14 -29.99
N GLN A 13 -0.59 4.32 -29.52
CA GLN A 13 0.82 4.70 -29.38
C GLN A 13 1.47 4.20 -28.08
N ASP A 14 0.68 3.75 -27.11
CA ASP A 14 1.22 3.27 -25.82
C ASP A 14 1.96 1.95 -26.03
N PRO A 15 3.26 1.86 -25.65
CA PRO A 15 4.02 0.62 -25.69
C PRO A 15 3.49 -0.42 -24.69
N VAL A 16 2.84 0.03 -23.62
CA VAL A 16 2.23 -0.84 -22.61
C VAL A 16 0.77 -1.09 -22.96
N LYS A 17 0.50 -2.22 -23.63
CA LYS A 17 -0.88 -2.57 -24.00
C LYS A 17 -1.74 -2.88 -22.79
N THR A 18 -2.99 -2.43 -22.85
CA THR A 18 -4.00 -2.77 -21.84
C THR A 18 -4.16 -4.28 -21.70
N ARG A 19 -4.40 -4.74 -20.47
CA ARG A 19 -4.70 -6.13 -20.13
C ARG A 19 -6.15 -6.29 -19.67
N ARG A 20 -7.04 -5.41 -20.14
CA ARG A 20 -8.45 -5.36 -19.75
C ARG A 20 -9.16 -6.71 -19.92
N ASP A 21 -8.80 -7.47 -20.93
CA ASP A 21 -9.29 -8.81 -21.23
C ASP A 21 -8.99 -9.85 -20.14
N GLN A 22 -8.00 -9.60 -19.28
CA GLN A 22 -7.59 -10.49 -18.20
C GLN A 22 -8.37 -10.26 -16.90
N PHE A 23 -9.26 -9.27 -16.84
CA PHE A 23 -9.99 -8.90 -15.65
C PHE A 23 -11.51 -9.07 -15.82
N HIS A 24 -12.19 -9.35 -14.71
CA HIS A 24 -13.64 -9.25 -14.63
C HIS A 24 -14.05 -7.80 -14.44
N ILE A 25 -14.83 -7.28 -15.36
CA ILE A 25 -15.32 -5.91 -15.29
C ILE A 25 -16.79 -5.96 -14.84
N PRO A 26 -17.15 -5.25 -13.76
CA PRO A 26 -18.53 -5.18 -13.33
C PRO A 26 -19.43 -4.66 -14.43
N GLN A 27 -20.63 -5.20 -14.53
CA GLN A 27 -21.61 -4.84 -15.53
C GLN A 27 -22.57 -3.79 -14.99
N ARG A 28 -22.96 -2.86 -15.84
CA ARG A 28 -24.05 -1.94 -15.55
C ARG A 28 -25.40 -2.66 -15.67
N LYS A 29 -26.46 -2.07 -15.09
CA LYS A 29 -27.82 -2.63 -15.17
C LYS A 29 -28.34 -2.80 -16.60
N ASP A 30 -27.84 -2.02 -17.54
CA ASP A 30 -28.17 -2.07 -18.97
C ASP A 30 -27.33 -3.10 -19.77
N GLY A 31 -26.47 -3.87 -19.11
CA GLY A 31 -25.64 -4.91 -19.70
C GLY A 31 -24.30 -4.44 -20.27
N GLY A 32 -23.97 -3.15 -20.20
CA GLY A 32 -22.66 -2.64 -20.61
C GLY A 32 -21.61 -2.68 -19.51
N ASP A 33 -20.34 -2.65 -19.88
CA ASP A 33 -19.23 -2.58 -18.93
C ASP A 33 -19.31 -1.30 -18.08
N MET A 34 -19.07 -1.45 -16.78
CA MET A 34 -18.92 -0.31 -15.88
C MET A 34 -17.61 0.42 -16.18
N VAL A 35 -17.63 1.75 -16.10
CA VAL A 35 -16.41 2.56 -16.07
C VAL A 35 -15.87 2.51 -14.63
N TYR A 36 -14.75 1.80 -14.43
CA TYR A 36 -14.21 1.51 -13.12
C TYR A 36 -12.87 2.23 -12.90
N PHE A 37 -12.85 3.19 -11.98
CA PHE A 37 -11.66 3.97 -11.60
C PHE A 37 -11.34 3.88 -10.10
N CYS A 38 -11.84 2.86 -9.41
CA CYS A 38 -11.63 2.67 -7.97
C CYS A 38 -10.50 1.68 -7.64
N GLY A 39 -9.59 1.43 -8.60
CA GLY A 39 -8.48 0.49 -8.42
C GLY A 39 -7.50 0.84 -7.29
N ASN A 40 -7.47 2.11 -6.87
CA ASN A 40 -6.74 2.58 -5.70
C ASN A 40 -7.30 2.00 -4.37
N SER A 41 -8.59 1.67 -4.32
CA SER A 41 -9.23 1.06 -3.16
C SER A 41 -9.30 -0.46 -3.29
N LEU A 42 -9.85 -0.95 -4.40
CA LEU A 42 -9.93 -2.37 -4.72
C LEU A 42 -9.77 -2.56 -6.22
N GLY A 43 -8.74 -3.26 -6.65
CA GLY A 43 -8.53 -3.61 -8.06
C GLY A 43 -9.61 -4.53 -8.60
N LEU A 44 -9.77 -4.55 -9.93
CA LEU A 44 -10.61 -5.52 -10.61
C LEU A 44 -10.05 -6.93 -10.40
N MET A 45 -10.93 -7.92 -10.24
CA MET A 45 -10.53 -9.31 -10.03
C MET A 45 -9.93 -9.89 -11.33
N PRO A 46 -8.69 -10.40 -11.31
CA PRO A 46 -8.14 -11.15 -12.43
C PRO A 46 -8.93 -12.44 -12.69
N LYS A 47 -9.12 -12.80 -13.96
CA LYS A 47 -9.84 -14.03 -14.33
C LYS A 47 -9.15 -15.32 -13.87
N ALA A 48 -7.83 -15.28 -13.69
CA ALA A 48 -7.03 -16.40 -13.21
C ALA A 48 -7.29 -16.77 -11.74
N VAL A 49 -7.80 -15.83 -10.92
CA VAL A 49 -7.92 -16.00 -9.46
C VAL A 49 -8.69 -17.26 -9.06
N PHE A 50 -9.78 -17.60 -9.76
CA PHE A 50 -10.54 -18.80 -9.43
C PHE A 50 -9.69 -20.09 -9.58
N GLY A 51 -8.92 -20.18 -10.66
CA GLY A 51 -8.03 -21.33 -10.88
C GLY A 51 -6.89 -21.37 -9.87
N ASP A 52 -6.33 -20.23 -9.51
CA ASP A 52 -5.28 -20.15 -8.51
C ASP A 52 -5.77 -20.59 -7.12
N VAL A 53 -6.93 -20.09 -6.69
CA VAL A 53 -7.53 -20.50 -5.41
C VAL A 53 -7.92 -21.98 -5.40
N GLN A 54 -8.49 -22.47 -6.51
CA GLN A 54 -8.83 -23.88 -6.64
C GLN A 54 -7.59 -24.76 -6.51
N ALA A 55 -6.49 -24.39 -7.15
CA ALA A 55 -5.25 -25.15 -7.07
C ALA A 55 -4.71 -25.25 -5.62
N GLU A 56 -4.80 -24.16 -4.84
CA GLU A 56 -4.41 -24.17 -3.43
C GLU A 56 -5.33 -25.08 -2.58
N LEU A 57 -6.64 -25.05 -2.83
CA LEU A 57 -7.59 -25.94 -2.16
C LEU A 57 -7.35 -27.42 -2.49
N GLU A 58 -7.00 -27.73 -3.72
CA GLU A 58 -6.63 -29.09 -4.14
C GLU A 58 -5.35 -29.54 -3.45
N ASP A 59 -4.32 -28.70 -3.41
CA ASP A 59 -3.08 -29.02 -2.73
C ASP A 59 -3.31 -29.23 -1.22
N TRP A 60 -4.15 -28.43 -0.58
CA TRP A 60 -4.53 -28.65 0.82
C TRP A 60 -5.28 -29.98 1.02
N ARG A 61 -6.25 -30.28 0.17
CA ARG A 61 -7.00 -31.55 0.22
C ARG A 61 -6.08 -32.76 0.09
N ASP A 62 -5.14 -32.71 -0.83
CA ASP A 62 -4.35 -33.89 -1.24
C ASP A 62 -3.06 -34.05 -0.43
N LEU A 63 -2.49 -32.95 0.08
CA LEU A 63 -1.20 -32.95 0.75
C LEU A 63 -1.31 -32.64 2.26
N ALA A 64 -2.38 -32.00 2.72
CA ALA A 64 -2.52 -31.58 4.12
C ALA A 64 -1.25 -30.85 4.62
N VAL A 65 -0.63 -31.31 5.70
CA VAL A 65 0.58 -30.71 6.28
C VAL A 65 1.79 -30.73 5.33
N ASP A 66 1.84 -31.72 4.44
CA ASP A 66 2.95 -31.84 3.49
C ASP A 66 2.93 -30.69 2.45
N GLY A 67 1.80 -30.01 2.27
CA GLY A 67 1.68 -28.84 1.43
C GLY A 67 2.62 -27.69 1.81
N HIS A 68 3.09 -27.64 3.04
CA HIS A 68 4.10 -26.66 3.47
C HIS A 68 5.38 -26.74 2.64
N HIS A 69 5.73 -27.92 2.14
CA HIS A 69 6.97 -28.16 1.41
C HIS A 69 6.77 -28.72 0.00
N HIS A 70 5.63 -29.36 -0.29
CA HIS A 70 5.41 -30.15 -1.50
C HIS A 70 4.22 -29.69 -2.35
N ALA A 71 3.49 -28.64 -1.94
CA ALA A 71 2.47 -28.02 -2.80
C ALA A 71 3.07 -27.49 -4.10
N ARG A 72 2.25 -27.28 -5.13
CA ARG A 72 2.65 -26.61 -6.40
C ARG A 72 3.37 -25.29 -6.13
N ARG A 73 2.92 -24.56 -5.12
CA ARG A 73 3.54 -23.37 -4.54
C ARG A 73 3.72 -23.62 -3.04
N PRO A 74 4.87 -24.12 -2.58
CA PRO A 74 5.10 -24.48 -1.19
C PRO A 74 4.76 -23.35 -0.23
N TRP A 75 3.98 -23.64 0.82
CA TRP A 75 3.41 -22.58 1.66
C TRP A 75 4.43 -21.96 2.61
N TYR A 76 5.43 -22.72 3.04
CA TYR A 76 6.43 -22.20 3.98
C TYR A 76 7.24 -21.02 3.39
N PRO A 77 7.82 -21.11 2.17
CA PRO A 77 8.51 -20.01 1.52
C PRO A 77 7.59 -19.17 0.61
N TYR A 78 6.28 -19.31 0.70
CA TYR A 78 5.32 -18.72 -0.27
C TYR A 78 5.56 -17.23 -0.53
N HIS A 79 5.79 -16.44 0.54
CA HIS A 79 6.07 -15.02 0.47
C HIS A 79 7.37 -14.68 -0.30
N GLU A 80 8.31 -15.60 -0.39
CA GLU A 80 9.58 -15.40 -1.08
C GLU A 80 9.43 -15.40 -2.60
N SER A 81 8.44 -16.14 -3.12
CA SER A 81 8.17 -16.23 -4.55
C SER A 81 7.81 -14.89 -5.20
N PHE A 82 7.38 -13.91 -4.41
CA PHE A 82 6.98 -12.59 -4.89
C PHE A 82 8.08 -11.53 -4.84
N ARG A 83 9.22 -11.81 -4.17
CA ARG A 83 10.29 -10.83 -3.91
C ARG A 83 10.83 -10.17 -5.18
N GLU A 84 11.14 -10.96 -6.19
CA GLU A 84 11.67 -10.50 -7.48
C GLU A 84 10.70 -9.53 -8.18
N SER A 85 9.44 -9.92 -8.27
CA SER A 85 8.41 -9.11 -8.93
C SER A 85 8.11 -7.83 -8.15
N GLY A 86 8.02 -7.94 -6.82
CA GLY A 86 7.81 -6.79 -5.94
C GLY A 86 8.98 -5.81 -5.99
N ALA A 87 10.21 -6.31 -5.96
CA ALA A 87 11.41 -5.48 -6.03
C ALA A 87 11.45 -4.65 -7.34
N ARG A 88 11.10 -5.26 -8.47
CA ARG A 88 10.98 -4.53 -9.75
C ARG A 88 9.93 -3.44 -9.72
N LEU A 89 8.77 -3.68 -9.06
CA LEU A 89 7.71 -2.69 -8.98
C LEU A 89 8.08 -1.47 -8.13
N VAL A 90 8.81 -1.68 -7.03
CA VAL A 90 9.17 -0.60 -6.09
C VAL A 90 10.59 -0.07 -6.28
N GLY A 91 11.33 -0.56 -7.27
CA GLY A 91 12.70 -0.12 -7.54
C GLY A 91 13.72 -0.54 -6.47
N ALA A 92 13.48 -1.67 -5.79
CA ALA A 92 14.32 -2.19 -4.73
C ALA A 92 15.06 -3.47 -5.14
N ARG A 93 15.93 -3.99 -4.27
CA ARG A 93 16.54 -5.31 -4.43
C ARG A 93 15.64 -6.39 -3.81
N PRO A 94 15.61 -7.64 -4.32
CA PRO A 94 14.75 -8.71 -3.79
C PRO A 94 14.88 -8.95 -2.28
N GLY A 95 16.08 -8.79 -1.72
CA GLY A 95 16.31 -8.94 -0.27
C GLY A 95 15.78 -7.79 0.60
N GLU A 96 15.28 -6.71 -0.02
CA GLU A 96 14.72 -5.53 0.67
C GLU A 96 13.19 -5.54 0.67
N VAL A 97 12.55 -6.53 0.04
CA VAL A 97 11.10 -6.61 -0.12
C VAL A 97 10.55 -7.87 0.54
N VAL A 98 9.49 -7.69 1.30
CA VAL A 98 8.72 -8.79 1.88
C VAL A 98 7.23 -8.54 1.68
N PHE A 99 6.50 -9.57 1.25
CA PHE A 99 5.05 -9.58 1.21
C PHE A 99 4.51 -10.22 2.48
N MET A 100 3.76 -9.46 3.24
CA MET A 100 3.20 -9.93 4.51
C MET A 100 1.88 -9.17 4.76
N ASN A 101 1.15 -9.54 5.73
CA ASN A 101 -0.05 -8.96 6.33
C ASN A 101 -0.77 -7.80 5.57
N THR A 102 -1.78 -7.21 6.22
CA THR A 102 -2.45 -6.00 5.74
C THR A 102 -1.62 -4.76 6.05
N LEU A 103 -1.89 -3.65 5.34
CA LEU A 103 -1.23 -2.36 5.54
C LEU A 103 -1.21 -1.95 7.02
N THR A 104 -2.37 -1.94 7.68
CA THR A 104 -2.49 -1.51 9.09
C THR A 104 -1.67 -2.41 10.03
N ALA A 105 -1.70 -3.73 9.84
CA ALA A 105 -0.88 -4.65 10.63
C ALA A 105 0.62 -4.39 10.44
N ASN A 106 1.05 -4.21 9.18
CA ASN A 106 2.44 -3.90 8.86
C ASN A 106 2.87 -2.55 9.44
N LEU A 107 2.01 -1.53 9.38
CA LEU A 107 2.29 -0.23 10.00
C LEU A 107 2.53 -0.38 11.50
N HIS A 108 1.68 -1.14 12.22
CA HIS A 108 1.90 -1.41 13.64
C HIS A 108 3.21 -2.16 13.92
N PHE A 109 3.59 -3.15 13.12
CA PHE A 109 4.85 -3.86 13.27
C PHE A 109 6.07 -2.97 13.02
N LEU A 110 6.00 -2.12 11.99
CA LEU A 110 7.05 -1.14 11.72
C LEU A 110 7.16 -0.13 12.86
N MET A 111 6.04 0.39 13.35
CA MET A 111 6.06 1.33 14.47
C MET A 111 6.57 0.68 15.76
N ALA A 112 6.17 -0.56 16.08
CA ALA A 112 6.73 -1.31 17.22
C ALA A 112 8.24 -1.49 17.12
N SER A 113 8.78 -1.55 15.88
CA SER A 113 10.21 -1.68 15.63
C SER A 113 10.97 -0.35 15.64
N PHE A 114 10.39 0.69 15.04
CA PHE A 114 11.10 1.93 14.73
C PHE A 114 10.68 3.15 15.56
N TYR A 115 9.43 3.22 16.02
CA TYR A 115 9.01 4.32 16.90
C TYR A 115 9.54 4.09 18.30
N ARG A 116 10.61 4.83 18.65
CA ARG A 116 11.34 4.73 19.94
C ARG A 116 11.33 6.09 20.63
N PRO A 117 10.17 6.55 21.17
CA PRO A 117 10.12 7.84 21.86
C PRO A 117 11.03 7.83 23.07
N LYS A 118 11.92 8.82 23.16
CA LYS A 118 12.87 8.97 24.27
C LYS A 118 13.22 10.43 24.53
N GLY A 119 13.15 10.85 25.79
CA GLY A 119 13.46 12.21 26.20
C GLY A 119 12.58 13.24 25.49
N ARG A 120 13.17 14.13 24.73
CA ARG A 120 12.44 15.15 23.94
C ARG A 120 11.91 14.61 22.61
N LYS A 121 12.50 13.56 22.08
CA LYS A 121 12.11 12.96 20.78
C LYS A 121 10.92 12.05 20.99
N THR A 122 9.71 12.58 20.90
CA THR A 122 8.45 11.86 21.08
C THR A 122 7.49 12.04 19.92
N ARG A 123 7.69 13.06 19.07
CA ARG A 123 6.74 13.43 18.04
C ARG A 123 6.83 12.53 16.80
N ILE A 124 5.66 12.29 16.21
CA ILE A 124 5.51 11.72 14.88
C ILE A 124 5.04 12.83 13.93
N LEU A 125 5.80 13.08 12.86
CA LEU A 125 5.35 13.92 11.75
C LEU A 125 4.58 13.05 10.76
N SER A 126 3.36 13.47 10.43
CA SER A 126 2.53 12.85 9.38
C SER A 126 1.96 13.94 8.47
N ASP A 127 1.48 13.53 7.31
CA ASP A 127 0.81 14.41 6.34
C ASP A 127 -0.72 14.39 6.51
N ALA A 128 -1.40 15.35 5.86
CA ALA A 128 -2.85 15.39 5.74
C ALA A 128 -3.25 15.63 4.26
N PRO A 129 -4.36 15.01 3.81
CA PRO A 129 -5.22 14.07 4.55
C PRO A 129 -4.66 12.65 4.57
N THR A 130 -4.33 12.13 5.74
CA THR A 130 -3.93 10.73 5.93
C THR A 130 -5.16 9.81 6.02
N PHE A 131 -5.03 8.58 5.54
CA PHE A 131 -6.13 7.62 5.63
C PHE A 131 -6.50 7.33 7.09
N PRO A 132 -7.81 7.25 7.46
CA PRO A 132 -8.23 7.17 8.86
C PRO A 132 -7.61 6.02 9.66
N SER A 133 -7.42 4.82 9.06
CA SER A 133 -6.79 3.69 9.76
C SER A 133 -5.34 3.99 10.18
N ASP A 134 -4.63 4.76 9.37
CA ASP A 134 -3.22 5.10 9.63
C ASP A 134 -3.14 6.15 10.75
N ILE A 135 -4.04 7.15 10.74
CA ILE A 135 -4.15 8.11 11.85
C ILE A 135 -4.42 7.37 13.17
N TYR A 136 -5.37 6.42 13.18
CA TYR A 136 -5.66 5.65 14.39
C TYR A 136 -4.49 4.79 14.84
N ALA A 137 -3.73 4.20 13.91
CA ALA A 137 -2.53 3.44 14.22
C ALA A 137 -1.46 4.32 14.86
N LEU A 138 -1.19 5.53 14.29
CA LEU A 138 -0.25 6.49 14.85
C LEU A 138 -0.66 6.94 16.25
N GLN A 139 -1.92 7.33 16.43
CA GLN A 139 -2.46 7.74 17.72
C GLN A 139 -2.41 6.61 18.75
N ALA A 140 -2.70 5.37 18.35
CA ALA A 140 -2.62 4.21 19.23
C ALA A 140 -1.19 3.98 19.72
N GLN A 141 -0.20 4.09 18.84
CA GLN A 141 1.20 3.95 19.20
C GLN A 141 1.71 5.07 20.12
N ILE A 142 1.30 6.31 19.88
CA ILE A 142 1.61 7.42 20.80
C ILE A 142 1.06 7.13 22.19
N ARG A 143 -0.22 6.73 22.32
CA ARG A 143 -0.83 6.36 23.61
C ARG A 143 -0.18 5.14 24.24
N TRP A 144 0.19 4.13 23.45
CA TRP A 144 0.89 2.93 23.92
C TRP A 144 2.20 3.27 24.63
N HIS A 145 2.89 4.30 24.17
CA HIS A 145 4.11 4.83 24.76
C HIS A 145 3.87 5.91 25.82
N ASN A 146 2.65 6.03 26.35
CA ASN A 146 2.25 7.07 27.33
C ASN A 146 2.42 8.52 26.81
N GLY A 147 2.38 8.73 25.50
CA GLY A 147 2.42 10.05 24.87
C GLY A 147 1.05 10.72 24.83
N ASP A 148 1.06 12.02 24.53
CA ASP A 148 -0.15 12.82 24.32
C ASP A 148 -0.31 13.08 22.81
N VAL A 149 -1.42 12.61 22.23
CA VAL A 149 -1.69 12.74 20.78
C VAL A 149 -1.68 14.20 20.33
N ASN A 150 -2.22 15.12 21.12
CA ASN A 150 -2.28 16.54 20.76
C ASN A 150 -0.90 17.21 20.74
N ARG A 151 0.03 16.69 21.52
CA ARG A 151 1.41 17.20 21.58
C ARG A 151 2.33 16.45 20.62
N ASP A 152 2.19 15.12 20.56
CA ASP A 152 3.17 14.23 19.96
C ASP A 152 2.84 13.86 18.51
N MET A 153 1.63 14.19 18.00
CA MET A 153 1.28 14.05 16.60
C MET A 153 1.35 15.40 15.90
N LEU A 154 2.32 15.55 15.02
CA LEU A 154 2.50 16.74 14.18
C LEU A 154 1.96 16.42 12.79
N VAL A 155 0.92 17.14 12.37
CA VAL A 155 0.29 16.93 11.06
C VAL A 155 0.64 18.09 10.14
N LEU A 156 1.26 17.77 9.01
CA LEU A 156 1.61 18.75 7.98
C LEU A 156 0.50 18.82 6.94
N GLU A 157 -0.08 20.00 6.80
CA GLU A 157 -1.13 20.28 5.82
C GLU A 157 -0.58 21.01 4.59
N PRO A 158 -1.17 20.81 3.39
CA PRO A 158 -0.84 21.65 2.24
C PRO A 158 -1.08 23.13 2.53
N LYS A 159 -0.23 24.01 2.02
CA LYS A 159 -0.41 25.46 2.13
C LYS A 159 -1.72 25.90 1.46
N GLU A 160 -2.25 27.03 1.91
CA GLU A 160 -3.47 27.63 1.36
C GLU A 160 -3.40 27.75 -0.17
N GLY A 161 -4.45 27.29 -0.84
CA GLY A 161 -4.53 27.24 -2.31
C GLY A 161 -3.81 26.08 -2.98
N ARG A 162 -3.21 25.16 -2.20
CA ARG A 162 -2.57 23.93 -2.72
C ARG A 162 -3.33 22.68 -2.31
N HIS A 163 -3.25 21.64 -3.15
CA HIS A 163 -3.88 20.34 -2.90
C HIS A 163 -2.87 19.25 -2.49
N CYS A 164 -1.57 19.53 -2.62
CA CYS A 164 -0.49 18.60 -2.30
C CYS A 164 0.57 19.30 -1.46
N LEU A 165 1.28 18.50 -0.66
CA LEU A 165 2.49 18.94 0.02
C LEU A 165 3.64 19.10 -0.98
N GLU A 166 4.45 20.12 -0.78
CA GLU A 166 5.70 20.30 -1.51
C GLU A 166 6.85 19.66 -0.72
N THR A 167 7.79 19.04 -1.40
CA THR A 167 8.98 18.45 -0.77
C THR A 167 9.71 19.43 0.15
N GLN A 168 9.79 20.71 -0.26
CA GLN A 168 10.44 21.75 0.53
C GLN A 168 9.72 22.01 1.87
N ASP A 169 8.38 21.93 1.91
CA ASP A 169 7.61 22.14 3.14
C ASP A 169 7.79 20.97 4.10
N ILE A 170 7.89 19.75 3.57
CA ILE A 170 8.20 18.54 4.35
C ILE A 170 9.60 18.65 4.97
N VAL A 171 10.60 19.00 4.16
CA VAL A 171 11.98 19.16 4.62
C VAL A 171 12.09 20.27 5.67
N ALA A 172 11.48 21.43 5.43
CA ALA A 172 11.47 22.55 6.38
C ALA A 172 10.83 22.12 7.73
N SER A 173 9.72 21.39 7.70
CA SER A 173 9.08 20.91 8.93
C SER A 173 9.96 19.89 9.68
N ILE A 174 10.67 19.02 8.97
CA ILE A 174 11.62 18.09 9.58
C ILE A 174 12.78 18.87 10.25
N GLU A 175 13.33 19.86 9.56
CA GLU A 175 14.41 20.69 10.08
C GLU A 175 13.98 21.51 11.30
N GLU A 176 12.79 22.09 11.27
CA GLU A 176 12.24 22.87 12.38
C GLU A 176 12.05 22.01 13.64
N HIS A 177 11.53 20.80 13.47
CA HIS A 177 11.17 19.92 14.60
C HIS A 177 12.18 18.79 14.87
N HIS A 178 13.33 18.75 14.21
CA HIS A 178 14.31 17.66 14.27
C HIS A 178 14.70 17.23 15.69
N SER A 179 14.71 18.17 16.65
CA SER A 179 15.09 17.89 18.06
C SER A 179 13.98 17.17 18.84
N GLU A 180 12.76 17.12 18.31
CA GLU A 180 11.57 16.54 18.95
C GLU A 180 11.00 15.35 18.16
N LEU A 181 11.37 15.19 16.90
CA LEU A 181 10.90 14.11 16.05
C LEU A 181 11.54 12.77 16.44
N ALA A 182 10.69 11.79 16.68
CA ALA A 182 11.06 10.38 16.83
C ALA A 182 10.82 9.60 15.53
N MET A 183 9.86 10.01 14.71
CA MET A 183 9.50 9.35 13.45
C MET A 183 8.87 10.33 12.46
N VAL A 184 9.06 10.05 11.18
CA VAL A 184 8.32 10.65 10.07
C VAL A 184 7.56 9.52 9.36
N MET A 185 6.23 9.68 9.18
CA MET A 185 5.38 8.76 8.44
C MET A 185 4.54 9.57 7.47
N LEU A 186 4.76 9.36 6.19
CA LEU A 186 4.04 10.02 5.08
C LEU A 186 3.31 8.95 4.26
N ALA A 187 2.08 9.28 3.79
CA ALA A 187 1.24 8.38 3.00
C ALA A 187 1.47 8.57 1.48
#